data_39cebd8a877dfc78f2329e9f77d48cc1
#
_entry.id   39cebd8a877dfc78f2329e9f77d48cc1
#
_cell.length_a   1.000
_cell.length_b   1.000
_cell.length_c   1.000
_cell.angle_alpha   90.00
_cell.angle_beta   90.00
_cell.angle_gamma   90.00
#
_symmetry.space_group_name_H-M   'P 1'
#
loop_
_entity.id
_entity.type
_entity.pdbx_description
1 polymer ?
#
loop_
_entity_poly.entity_id
_entity_poly.type
_entity_poly.pdbx_seq_one_letter_code
_entity_poly.pdbx_strand_id
1 'polypeptide(L)'
;MAELNAVLDAYGVPLPATRFVADAEGPAAVAAEIGHPVALKIRLPNLTHRSDVGGVALDLDGPDRVRSEARSMLTRVARACSEARLDGFLVQQMAQFPGAIELIIGIVEDPVFGPVVMFGHGGTAVEQIRDTALALPPLNQALGHAMMAHARVAALARVSRPACGGHRCGR
;
A
#
# COMPACT_ATOMS: atom_id res chain seq x y z
N MET A 1 8.71 -4.44 7.97
CA MET A 1 7.26 -4.62 7.64
C MET A 1 6.44 -5.04 8.86
N ALA A 2 6.84 -6.08 9.60
CA ALA A 2 6.08 -6.51 10.79
C ALA A 2 5.94 -5.42 11.86
N GLU A 3 7.00 -4.67 12.14
CA GLU A 3 6.99 -3.57 13.10
C GLU A 3 6.06 -2.44 12.68
N LEU A 4 6.07 -2.05 11.39
CA LEU A 4 5.17 -1.02 10.87
C LEU A 4 3.71 -1.47 10.99
N ASN A 5 3.41 -2.71 10.64
CA ASN A 5 2.07 -3.25 10.76
C ASN A 5 1.60 -3.27 12.23
N ALA A 6 2.47 -3.62 13.17
CA ALA A 6 2.16 -3.60 14.59
C ALA A 6 1.85 -2.17 15.10
N VAL A 7 2.59 -1.16 14.61
CA VAL A 7 2.32 0.25 14.93
C VAL A 7 0.96 0.67 14.38
N LEU A 8 0.67 0.40 13.10
CA LEU A 8 -0.60 0.77 12.48
C LEU A 8 -1.79 0.10 13.17
N ASP A 9 -1.66 -1.19 13.51
CA ASP A 9 -2.69 -1.94 14.23
C ASP A 9 -2.93 -1.36 15.64
N ALA A 10 -1.86 -1.02 16.37
CA ALA A 10 -1.96 -0.38 17.69
C ALA A 10 -2.70 0.97 17.65
N TYR A 11 -2.66 1.67 16.53
CA TYR A 11 -3.41 2.91 16.30
C TYR A 11 -4.77 2.68 15.63
N GLY A 12 -5.22 1.44 15.49
CA GLY A 12 -6.53 1.09 14.92
C GLY A 12 -6.65 1.36 13.43
N VAL A 13 -5.53 1.41 12.70
CA VAL A 13 -5.53 1.55 11.24
C VAL A 13 -5.74 0.17 10.62
N PRO A 14 -6.88 -0.09 9.96
CA PRO A 14 -7.14 -1.39 9.37
C PRO A 14 -6.18 -1.69 8.23
N LEU A 15 -5.59 -2.89 8.26
CA LEU A 15 -4.66 -3.35 7.25
C LEU A 15 -5.29 -4.46 6.39
N PRO A 16 -5.09 -4.46 5.07
CA PRO A 16 -5.53 -5.57 4.24
C PRO A 16 -4.77 -6.84 4.60
N ALA A 17 -5.48 -7.97 4.59
CA ALA A 17 -4.87 -9.27 4.84
C ALA A 17 -3.68 -9.48 3.89
N THR A 18 -2.51 -9.74 4.46
CA THR A 18 -1.27 -9.90 3.70
C THR A 18 -0.52 -11.12 4.22
N ARG A 19 -0.05 -11.97 3.32
CA ARG A 19 0.75 -13.16 3.64
C ARG A 19 1.99 -13.22 2.77
N PHE A 20 3.07 -13.67 3.36
CA PHE A 20 4.31 -13.96 2.66
C PHE A 20 4.37 -15.45 2.31
N VAL A 21 4.87 -15.75 1.12
CA VAL A 21 5.07 -17.10 0.60
C VAL A 21 6.44 -17.18 -0.07
N ALA A 22 7.24 -18.16 0.29
CA ALA A 22 8.62 -18.26 -0.21
C ALA A 22 8.74 -18.84 -1.63
N ASP A 23 7.73 -19.57 -2.10
CA ASP A 23 7.74 -20.26 -3.41
C ASP A 23 6.62 -19.74 -4.33
N ALA A 24 6.63 -20.18 -5.58
CA ALA A 24 5.67 -19.76 -6.60
C ALA A 24 4.36 -20.57 -6.60
N GLU A 25 4.27 -21.66 -5.88
CA GLU A 25 3.08 -22.52 -5.83
C GLU A 25 2.14 -22.10 -4.69
N GLY A 26 2.71 -21.62 -3.58
CA GLY A 26 1.96 -21.20 -2.40
C GLY A 26 1.02 -20.00 -2.59
N PRO A 27 1.30 -19.00 -3.44
CA PRO A 27 0.43 -17.83 -3.59
C PRO A 27 -1.03 -18.16 -3.93
N ALA A 28 -1.27 -19.21 -4.71
CA ALA A 28 -2.62 -19.64 -5.09
C ALA A 28 -3.43 -20.17 -3.89
N ALA A 29 -2.81 -20.94 -3.01
CA ALA A 29 -3.45 -21.45 -1.81
C ALA A 29 -3.77 -20.31 -0.84
N VAL A 30 -2.80 -19.41 -0.62
CA VAL A 30 -2.97 -18.24 0.24
C VAL A 30 -4.06 -17.30 -0.30
N ALA A 31 -4.14 -17.12 -1.62
CA ALA A 31 -5.19 -16.31 -2.21
C ALA A 31 -6.59 -16.92 -1.96
N ALA A 32 -6.72 -18.24 -2.02
CA ALA A 32 -7.98 -18.93 -1.69
C ALA A 32 -8.39 -18.73 -0.21
N GLU A 33 -7.42 -18.64 0.70
CA GLU A 33 -7.68 -18.41 2.13
C GLU A 33 -8.06 -16.95 2.44
N ILE A 34 -7.36 -15.99 1.82
CA ILE A 34 -7.59 -14.55 2.06
C ILE A 34 -8.88 -14.07 1.41
N GLY A 35 -9.30 -14.72 0.33
CA GLY A 35 -10.39 -14.26 -0.55
C GLY A 35 -9.87 -13.42 -1.71
N HIS A 36 -10.71 -13.25 -2.73
CA HIS A 36 -10.39 -12.57 -3.98
C HIS A 36 -11.15 -11.25 -4.13
N PRO A 37 -10.65 -10.31 -4.95
CA PRO A 37 -9.39 -10.30 -5.67
C PRO A 37 -8.18 -10.01 -4.79
N VAL A 38 -6.98 -10.40 -5.24
CA VAL A 38 -5.72 -10.15 -4.55
C VAL A 38 -4.69 -9.41 -5.43
N ALA A 39 -3.77 -8.73 -4.77
CA ALA A 39 -2.54 -8.24 -5.36
C ALA A 39 -1.41 -9.24 -5.08
N LEU A 40 -0.62 -9.56 -6.10
CA LEU A 40 0.59 -10.37 -6.01
C LEU A 40 1.81 -9.47 -6.22
N LYS A 41 2.73 -9.50 -5.28
CA LYS A 41 3.95 -8.69 -5.31
C LYS A 41 5.16 -9.60 -5.10
N ILE A 42 6.09 -9.59 -6.05
CA ILE A 42 7.35 -10.32 -5.88
C ILE A 42 8.24 -9.60 -4.85
N ARG A 43 8.94 -10.37 -4.05
CA ARG A 43 9.91 -9.84 -3.09
C ARG A 43 11.32 -10.10 -3.58
N LEU A 44 12.02 -9.00 -3.92
CA LEU A 44 13.40 -8.98 -4.41
C LEU A 44 14.20 -8.05 -3.49
N PRO A 45 15.08 -8.57 -2.62
CA PRO A 45 15.84 -7.74 -1.68
C PRO A 45 16.70 -6.69 -2.37
N ASN A 46 17.18 -7.01 -3.56
CA ASN A 46 18.15 -6.18 -4.31
C ASN A 46 17.49 -5.17 -5.25
N LEU A 47 16.13 -5.07 -5.27
CA LEU A 47 15.41 -4.16 -6.17
C LEU A 47 14.43 -3.28 -5.40
N THR A 48 14.59 -1.96 -5.56
CA THR A 48 13.73 -0.96 -4.90
C THR A 48 12.45 -0.72 -5.69
N HIS A 49 12.50 -0.66 -7.03
CA HIS A 49 11.37 -0.39 -7.92
C HIS A 49 10.87 -1.66 -8.61
N ARG A 50 10.07 -2.45 -7.89
CA ARG A 50 9.57 -3.75 -8.35
C ARG A 50 8.54 -3.64 -9.49
N SER A 51 7.82 -2.53 -9.55
CA SER A 51 6.83 -2.28 -10.61
C SER A 51 7.47 -2.20 -11.99
N ASP A 52 8.68 -1.64 -12.09
CA ASP A 52 9.38 -1.43 -13.36
C ASP A 52 9.80 -2.73 -14.05
N VAL A 53 9.98 -3.79 -13.26
CA VAL A 53 10.32 -5.13 -13.76
C VAL A 53 9.09 -6.05 -13.84
N GLY A 54 7.88 -5.50 -13.73
CA GLY A 54 6.64 -6.28 -13.72
C GLY A 54 6.49 -7.19 -12.49
N GLY A 55 7.05 -6.75 -11.36
CA GLY A 55 7.03 -7.48 -10.10
C GLY A 55 5.78 -7.23 -9.23
N VAL A 56 4.76 -6.56 -9.78
CA VAL A 56 3.46 -6.32 -9.14
C VAL A 56 2.35 -6.65 -10.12
N ALA A 57 1.36 -7.41 -9.68
CA ALA A 57 0.13 -7.68 -10.41
C ALA A 57 -1.07 -7.45 -9.47
N LEU A 58 -2.08 -6.77 -9.99
CA LEU A 58 -3.28 -6.37 -9.25
C LEU A 58 -4.50 -7.11 -9.79
N ASP A 59 -5.58 -7.11 -9.01
CA ASP A 59 -6.90 -7.61 -9.40
C ASP A 59 -6.87 -9.07 -9.91
N LEU A 60 -6.08 -9.90 -9.22
CA LEU A 60 -6.03 -11.32 -9.53
C LEU A 60 -7.21 -12.03 -8.88
N ASP A 61 -8.13 -12.47 -9.72
CA ASP A 61 -9.32 -13.22 -9.31
C ASP A 61 -9.13 -14.72 -9.54
N GLY A 62 -9.25 -15.51 -8.48
CA GLY A 62 -9.13 -16.95 -8.47
C GLY A 62 -7.70 -17.51 -8.38
N PRO A 63 -7.55 -18.69 -7.74
CA PRO A 63 -6.25 -19.30 -7.44
C PRO A 63 -5.44 -19.63 -8.70
N ASP A 64 -6.10 -20.04 -9.79
CA ASP A 64 -5.42 -20.42 -11.03
C ASP A 64 -4.78 -19.21 -11.72
N ARG A 65 -5.46 -18.06 -11.67
CA ARG A 65 -4.91 -16.81 -12.18
C ARG A 65 -3.71 -16.35 -11.37
N VAL A 66 -3.78 -16.46 -10.04
CA VAL A 66 -2.66 -16.15 -9.13
C VAL A 66 -1.46 -17.07 -9.43
N ARG A 67 -1.68 -18.38 -9.60
CA ARG A 67 -0.63 -19.34 -9.93
C ARG A 67 0.04 -19.04 -11.27
N SER A 68 -0.75 -18.79 -12.30
CA SER A 68 -0.26 -18.44 -13.63
C SER A 68 0.56 -17.16 -13.59
N GLU A 69 0.08 -16.13 -12.87
CA GLU A 69 0.76 -14.86 -12.76
C GLU A 69 2.06 -14.96 -11.95
N ALA A 70 2.10 -15.75 -10.88
CA ALA A 70 3.34 -15.97 -10.12
C ALA A 70 4.46 -16.55 -11.02
N ARG A 71 4.15 -17.53 -11.84
CA ARG A 71 5.09 -18.11 -12.80
C ARG A 71 5.51 -17.14 -13.89
N SER A 72 4.57 -16.38 -14.45
CA SER A 72 4.84 -15.33 -15.43
C SER A 72 5.75 -14.24 -14.87
N MET A 73 5.51 -13.82 -13.62
CA MET A 73 6.28 -12.81 -12.92
C MET A 73 7.73 -13.25 -12.73
N LEU A 74 7.97 -14.51 -12.36
CA LEU A 74 9.33 -15.07 -12.29
C LEU A 74 10.06 -14.98 -13.62
N THR A 75 9.37 -15.35 -14.71
CA THR A 75 9.95 -15.30 -16.05
C THR A 75 10.29 -13.87 -16.47
N ARG A 76 9.42 -12.90 -16.20
CA ARG A 76 9.67 -11.48 -16.48
C ARG A 76 10.84 -10.94 -15.71
N VAL A 77 10.88 -11.20 -14.40
CA VAL A 77 11.96 -10.73 -13.53
C VAL A 77 13.29 -11.33 -13.90
N ALA A 78 13.35 -12.64 -14.19
CA ALA A 78 14.57 -13.31 -14.63
C ALA A 78 15.14 -12.73 -15.94
N ARG A 79 14.26 -12.27 -16.85
CA ARG A 79 14.67 -11.60 -18.11
C ARG A 79 15.14 -10.17 -17.88
N ALA A 80 14.49 -9.44 -16.96
CA ALA A 80 14.80 -8.04 -16.70
C ALA A 80 16.05 -7.87 -15.81
N CYS A 81 16.29 -8.83 -14.91
CA CYS A 81 17.38 -8.77 -13.93
C CYS A 81 17.86 -10.19 -13.61
N SER A 82 18.90 -10.64 -14.33
CA SER A 82 19.47 -11.99 -14.17
C SER A 82 20.06 -12.26 -12.78
N GLU A 83 20.43 -11.19 -12.05
CA GLU A 83 20.99 -11.25 -10.69
C GLU A 83 19.96 -11.04 -9.60
N ALA A 84 18.67 -10.94 -9.95
CA ALA A 84 17.62 -10.76 -8.96
C ALA A 84 17.49 -12.00 -8.07
N ARG A 85 17.74 -11.84 -6.79
CA ARG A 85 17.53 -12.89 -5.81
C ARG A 85 16.04 -12.89 -5.42
N LEU A 86 15.35 -13.98 -5.74
CA LEU A 86 13.99 -14.19 -5.28
C LEU A 86 14.00 -14.49 -3.77
N ASP A 87 13.24 -13.71 -3.02
CA ASP A 87 12.95 -13.97 -1.61
C ASP A 87 11.57 -14.61 -1.44
N GLY A 88 10.64 -14.36 -2.36
CA GLY A 88 9.29 -14.93 -2.35
C GLY A 88 8.25 -13.95 -2.89
N PHE A 89 7.01 -14.16 -2.46
CA PHE A 89 5.85 -13.38 -2.87
C PHE A 89 5.08 -12.85 -1.66
N LEU A 90 4.48 -11.67 -1.84
CA LEU A 90 3.45 -11.15 -0.94
C LEU A 90 2.11 -11.27 -1.66
N VAL A 91 1.17 -11.96 -1.03
CA VAL A 91 -0.23 -12.02 -1.45
C VAL A 91 -1.01 -11.10 -0.53
N GLN A 92 -1.69 -10.12 -1.09
CA GLN A 92 -2.41 -9.09 -0.34
C GLN A 92 -3.83 -8.96 -0.87
N GLN A 93 -4.79 -8.95 0.03
CA GLN A 93 -6.18 -8.66 -0.32
C GLN A 93 -6.31 -7.28 -0.95
N MET A 94 -7.06 -7.17 -2.04
CA MET A 94 -7.37 -5.89 -2.64
C MET A 94 -8.35 -5.12 -1.77
N ALA A 95 -7.96 -3.89 -1.41
CA ALA A 95 -8.86 -2.95 -0.74
C ALA A 95 -9.59 -2.14 -1.83
N GLN A 96 -10.80 -2.59 -2.19
CA GLN A 96 -11.61 -1.92 -3.21
C GLN A 96 -12.77 -1.20 -2.54
N PHE A 97 -12.70 0.12 -2.51
CA PHE A 97 -13.77 0.98 -2.00
C PHE A 97 -14.21 1.92 -3.11
N PRO A 98 -15.41 1.73 -3.71
CA PRO A 98 -15.92 2.63 -4.75
C PRO A 98 -15.93 4.08 -4.27
N GLY A 99 -15.30 4.97 -5.03
CA GLY A 99 -15.20 6.39 -4.68
C GLY A 99 -14.20 6.72 -3.57
N ALA A 100 -13.38 5.76 -3.14
CA ALA A 100 -12.31 6.04 -2.19
C ALA A 100 -11.25 6.96 -2.77
N ILE A 101 -10.72 7.81 -1.92
CA ILE A 101 -9.58 8.67 -2.25
C ILE A 101 -8.34 8.04 -1.66
N GLU A 102 -7.34 7.82 -2.49
CA GLU A 102 -6.06 7.31 -2.02
C GLU A 102 -5.25 8.45 -1.38
N LEU A 103 -4.76 8.18 -0.19
CA LEU A 103 -3.92 9.12 0.56
C LEU A 103 -2.54 8.51 0.77
N ILE A 104 -1.52 9.35 0.76
CA ILE A 104 -0.19 9.00 1.19
C ILE A 104 0.12 9.71 2.51
N ILE A 105 0.63 8.96 3.47
CA ILE A 105 1.22 9.47 4.68
C ILE A 105 2.55 8.75 4.93
N GLY A 106 3.57 9.48 5.32
CA GLY A 106 4.89 8.90 5.52
C GLY A 106 5.83 9.82 6.25
N ILE A 107 7.01 9.29 6.51
CA ILE A 107 8.15 10.05 7.02
C ILE A 107 9.23 9.98 5.97
N VAL A 108 9.75 11.14 5.59
CA VAL A 108 10.84 11.31 4.64
C VAL A 108 12.03 11.90 5.38
N GLU A 109 13.21 11.39 5.15
CA GLU A 109 14.44 11.96 5.70
C GLU A 109 14.90 13.12 4.81
N ASP A 110 14.89 14.32 5.35
CA ASP A 110 15.40 15.51 4.68
C ASP A 110 16.84 15.77 5.13
N PRO A 111 17.78 16.05 4.21
CA PRO A 111 19.19 16.23 4.56
C PRO A 111 19.47 17.44 5.46
N VAL A 112 18.57 18.42 5.52
CA VAL A 112 18.71 19.65 6.32
C VAL A 112 17.91 19.58 7.60
N PHE A 113 16.65 19.10 7.50
CA PHE A 113 15.67 19.14 8.60
C PHE A 113 15.54 17.81 9.35
N GLY A 114 16.18 16.72 8.86
CA GLY A 114 15.99 15.39 9.41
C GLY A 114 14.61 14.82 9.03
N PRO A 115 13.96 14.04 9.92
CA PRO A 115 12.68 13.42 9.59
C PRO A 115 11.57 14.46 9.40
N VAL A 116 10.87 14.38 8.28
CA VAL A 116 9.74 15.23 7.90
C VAL A 116 8.50 14.37 7.68
N VAL A 117 7.39 14.73 8.30
CA VAL A 117 6.10 14.07 8.06
C VAL A 117 5.50 14.61 6.77
N MET A 118 5.08 13.70 5.90
CA MET A 118 4.44 14.00 4.62
C MET A 118 3.00 13.48 4.61
N PHE A 119 2.08 14.27 4.07
CA PHE A 119 0.69 13.91 3.80
C PHE A 119 0.30 14.42 2.42
N GLY A 120 -0.49 13.65 1.67
CA GLY A 120 -0.95 14.12 0.36
C GLY A 120 -1.84 13.13 -0.38
N HIS A 121 -2.06 13.42 -1.65
CA HIS A 121 -2.78 12.54 -2.56
C HIS A 121 -1.92 11.30 -2.85
N GLY A 122 -2.51 10.11 -2.73
CA GLY A 122 -1.90 8.82 -3.06
C GLY A 122 -2.21 8.37 -4.48
N GLY A 123 -1.93 7.08 -4.75
CA GLY A 123 -2.22 6.45 -6.02
C GLY A 123 -1.18 6.67 -7.12
N THR A 124 -1.45 6.17 -8.30
CA THR A 124 -0.52 6.17 -9.44
C THR A 124 -0.23 7.55 -10.03
N ALA A 125 -1.06 8.54 -9.71
CA ALA A 125 -0.91 9.91 -10.20
C ALA A 125 -0.12 10.84 -9.26
N VAL A 126 0.45 10.32 -8.17
CA VAL A 126 1.17 11.09 -7.13
C VAL A 126 2.24 12.00 -7.74
N GLU A 127 3.05 11.48 -8.65
CA GLU A 127 4.15 12.23 -9.26
C GLU A 127 3.66 13.38 -10.16
N GLN A 128 2.48 13.24 -10.75
CA GLN A 128 1.87 14.24 -11.64
C GLN A 128 1.10 15.30 -10.85
N ILE A 129 0.36 14.88 -9.82
CA ILE A 129 -0.51 15.78 -9.04
C ILE A 129 0.30 16.65 -8.08
N ARG A 130 1.38 16.13 -7.51
CA ARG A 130 2.28 16.81 -6.55
C ARG A 130 1.53 17.53 -5.45
N ASP A 131 0.47 16.90 -4.94
CA ASP A 131 -0.35 17.45 -3.87
C ASP A 131 0.09 16.88 -2.53
N THR A 132 1.13 17.48 -1.97
CA THR A 132 1.72 17.06 -0.69
C THR A 132 1.88 18.24 0.24
N ALA A 133 1.64 17.99 1.52
CA ALA A 133 1.94 18.89 2.64
C ALA A 133 3.01 18.25 3.53
N LEU A 134 3.93 19.06 4.00
CA LEU A 134 5.06 18.64 4.85
C LEU A 134 5.00 19.36 6.19
N ALA A 135 5.42 18.66 7.25
CA ALA A 135 5.57 19.26 8.58
C ALA A 135 6.71 18.59 9.35
N LEU A 136 7.36 19.38 10.20
CA LEU A 136 8.41 18.90 11.08
C LEU A 136 7.82 18.29 12.36
N PRO A 137 8.25 17.10 12.78
CA PRO A 137 7.89 16.56 14.08
C PRO A 137 8.55 17.36 15.24
N PRO A 138 7.98 17.31 16.45
CA PRO A 138 6.79 16.56 16.84
C PRO A 138 5.48 17.27 16.44
N LEU A 139 4.51 16.50 15.96
CA LEU A 139 3.18 17.01 15.63
C LEU A 139 2.19 16.66 16.74
N ASN A 140 1.45 17.66 17.21
CA ASN A 140 0.23 17.44 17.97
C ASN A 140 -0.98 17.38 17.01
N GLN A 141 -2.15 17.07 17.54
CA GLN A 141 -3.37 16.95 16.73
C GLN A 141 -3.72 18.22 15.95
N ALA A 142 -3.53 19.40 16.54
CA ALA A 142 -3.83 20.66 15.88
C ALA A 142 -2.88 20.94 14.71
N LEU A 143 -1.58 20.70 14.90
CA LEU A 143 -0.57 20.83 13.85
C LEU A 143 -0.78 19.79 12.74
N GLY A 144 -1.13 18.56 13.09
CA GLY A 144 -1.47 17.52 12.11
C GLY A 144 -2.68 17.93 11.25
N HIS A 145 -3.75 18.43 11.86
CA HIS A 145 -4.91 18.94 11.12
C HIS A 145 -4.56 20.14 10.24
N ALA A 146 -3.73 21.07 10.73
CA ALA A 146 -3.27 22.22 9.95
C ALA A 146 -2.45 21.76 8.73
N MET A 147 -1.51 20.82 8.92
CA MET A 147 -0.72 20.24 7.83
C MET A 147 -1.64 19.60 6.77
N MET A 148 -2.55 18.72 7.18
CA MET A 148 -3.49 18.08 6.25
C MET A 148 -4.34 19.09 5.47
N ALA A 149 -4.74 20.20 6.09
CA ALA A 149 -5.56 21.23 5.45
C ALA A 149 -4.82 21.95 4.30
N HIS A 150 -3.50 21.90 4.23
CA HIS A 150 -2.71 22.48 3.13
C HIS A 150 -2.72 21.60 1.88
N ALA A 151 -2.98 20.30 2.00
CA ALA A 151 -3.11 19.42 0.83
C ALA A 151 -4.51 19.54 0.22
N ARG A 152 -4.59 19.71 -1.10
CA ARG A 152 -5.87 19.83 -1.83
C ARG A 152 -6.74 18.60 -1.67
N VAL A 153 -6.14 17.42 -1.54
CA VAL A 153 -6.83 16.15 -1.30
C VAL A 153 -7.67 16.17 -0.03
N ALA A 154 -7.29 16.94 0.98
CA ALA A 154 -8.09 17.08 2.21
C ALA A 154 -9.48 17.68 1.95
N ALA A 155 -9.62 18.57 0.97
CA ALA A 155 -10.91 19.11 0.58
C ALA A 155 -11.79 18.03 -0.08
N LEU A 156 -11.21 17.18 -0.93
CA LEU A 156 -11.89 16.06 -1.57
C LEU A 156 -12.35 15.02 -0.54
N ALA A 157 -11.51 14.68 0.41
CA ALA A 157 -11.83 13.74 1.48
C ALA A 157 -12.98 14.20 2.39
N ARG A 158 -13.19 15.51 2.53
CA ARG A 158 -14.34 16.08 3.26
C ARG A 158 -15.66 15.93 2.50
N VAL A 159 -15.63 16.01 1.18
CA VAL A 159 -16.81 15.89 0.32
C VAL A 159 -17.28 14.43 0.21
N SER A 160 -16.35 13.49 0.24
CA SER A 160 -16.62 12.06 0.11
C SER A 160 -17.10 11.36 1.39
N ARG A 161 -17.49 12.08 2.44
CA ARG A 161 -18.10 11.46 3.63
C ARG A 161 -19.43 10.82 3.23
N PRO A 162 -19.56 9.48 3.23
CA PRO A 162 -20.89 8.89 3.22
C PRO A 162 -21.60 9.37 4.48
N ALA A 163 -22.87 9.80 4.34
CA ALA A 163 -23.71 10.09 5.49
C ALA A 163 -23.64 8.85 6.41
N CYS A 164 -23.11 9.01 7.61
CA CYS A 164 -23.11 7.95 8.61
C CYS A 164 -24.54 7.53 8.87
N GLY A 165 -24.96 6.44 8.21
CA GLY A 165 -26.13 5.69 8.60
C GLY A 165 -25.90 5.26 10.05
N GLY A 166 -26.79 5.71 10.95
CA GLY A 166 -26.65 5.63 12.39
C GLY A 166 -26.42 4.22 12.90
N HIS A 167 -25.19 3.89 13.19
CA HIS A 167 -24.85 2.89 14.18
C HIS A 167 -24.20 3.61 15.35
N ARG A 168 -24.94 3.64 16.47
CA ARG A 168 -24.48 4.15 17.76
C ARG A 168 -23.16 3.46 18.12
N CYS A 169 -22.10 4.23 18.21
CA CYS A 169 -20.91 3.83 18.92
C CYS A 169 -21.30 3.71 20.40
N GLY A 170 -21.44 2.47 20.90
CA GLY A 170 -21.63 2.18 22.32
C GLY A 170 -20.37 2.62 23.07
N ARG A 171 -20.62 3.15 24.27
CA ARG A 171 -19.63 3.62 25.25
C ARG A 171 -18.67 2.53 25.67
#